data_b4398f8383b01de29ec50a166f6ac68f
#
_entry.id   b4398f8383b01de29ec50a166f6ac68f
#
_cell.length_a   1.000
_cell.length_b   1.000
_cell.length_c   1.000
_cell.angle_alpha   90.00
_cell.angle_beta   90.00
_cell.angle_gamma   90.00
#
_symmetry.space_group_name_H-M   'P 1'
#
loop_
_entity.id
_entity.type
_entity.pdbx_description
1 polymer ?
#
loop_
_entity_poly.entity_id
_entity_poly.type
_entity_poly.pdbx_seq_one_letter_code
_entity_poly.pdbx_strand_id
1 'polypeptide(L)' 'MDDHLLTAAEVADELRVSTMTIYRLIRSGELAAVRVGRNYRVRSSDLERYLSSQVVDPDSVDLSAMDDA' A
#
# COMPACT_ATOMS: atom_id res chain seq x y z
N MET A 1 -4.26 18.78 7.55
CA MET A 1 -4.12 18.18 6.86
C MET A 1 -2.96 17.98 6.14
N ASP A 2 -2.16 17.21 6.42
CA ASP A 2 -0.92 17.06 5.90
C ASP A 2 -0.84 15.86 5.03
N ASP A 3 -1.51 15.97 3.93
CA ASP A 3 -1.47 14.92 2.94
C ASP A 3 -0.19 15.11 2.15
N HIS A 4 0.80 14.30 2.36
CA HIS A 4 2.05 14.41 1.64
C HIS A 4 2.25 13.21 0.72
N LEU A 5 3.22 13.32 -0.16
CA LEU A 5 3.47 12.28 -1.16
C LEU A 5 4.60 11.37 -0.71
N LEU A 6 4.38 10.08 -0.88
CA LEU A 6 5.36 9.05 -0.54
C LEU A 6 5.81 8.36 -1.81
N THR A 7 7.06 7.97 -1.86
CA THR A 7 7.54 7.17 -2.98
C THR A 7 7.06 5.74 -2.81
N ALA A 8 7.07 4.97 -3.89
CA ALA A 8 6.73 3.55 -3.80
C ALA A 8 7.68 2.83 -2.85
N ALA A 9 8.95 3.22 -2.83
CA ALA A 9 9.91 2.60 -1.93
C ALA A 9 9.59 2.91 -0.47
N GLU A 10 9.16 4.13 -0.19
CA GLU A 10 8.78 4.51 1.17
C GLU A 10 7.55 3.74 1.63
N VAL A 11 6.58 3.57 0.75
CA VAL A 11 5.38 2.80 1.07
C VAL A 11 5.75 1.34 1.32
N ALA A 12 6.61 0.79 0.46
CA ALA A 12 7.05 -0.59 0.61
C ALA A 12 7.73 -0.80 1.94
N ASP A 13 8.58 0.14 2.33
CA ASP A 13 9.28 0.05 3.60
C ASP A 13 8.31 0.12 4.76
N GLU A 14 7.34 1.02 4.67
CA GLU A 14 6.34 1.18 5.71
C GLU A 14 5.52 -0.09 5.89
N LEU A 15 5.15 -0.74 4.81
CA LEU A 15 4.35 -1.95 4.85
C LEU A 15 5.18 -3.22 4.93
N ARG A 16 6.49 -3.10 4.90
CA ARG A 16 7.41 -4.22 4.97
C ARG A 16 7.18 -5.23 3.85
N VAL A 17 7.01 -4.71 2.65
CA VAL A 17 6.87 -5.54 1.46
C VAL A 17 7.84 -5.04 0.42
N SER A 18 7.95 -5.73 -0.68
CA SER A 18 8.85 -5.30 -1.75
C SER A 18 8.24 -4.14 -2.52
N THR A 19 9.08 -3.32 -3.14
CA THR A 19 8.62 -2.25 -3.99
C THR A 19 7.78 -2.79 -5.13
N MET A 20 8.11 -3.96 -5.64
CA MET A 20 7.34 -4.59 -6.71
C MET A 20 5.90 -4.84 -6.27
N THR A 21 5.70 -5.24 -5.01
CA THR A 21 4.36 -5.44 -4.48
C THR A 21 3.57 -4.14 -4.53
N ILE A 22 4.21 -3.02 -4.21
CA ILE A 22 3.54 -1.73 -4.26
C ILE A 22 3.14 -1.38 -5.69
N TYR A 23 4.01 -1.62 -6.66
CA TYR A 23 3.66 -1.36 -8.06
C TYR A 23 2.52 -2.24 -8.53
N ARG A 24 2.45 -3.48 -8.05
CA ARG A 24 1.33 -4.35 -8.39
C ARG A 24 0.03 -3.82 -7.82
N LEU A 25 0.05 -3.31 -6.61
CA LEU A 25 -1.15 -2.74 -5.98
C LEU A 25 -1.60 -1.49 -6.72
N ILE A 26 -0.65 -0.68 -7.17
CA ILE A 26 -0.98 0.51 -7.95
C ILE A 26 -1.59 0.10 -9.28
N ARG A 27 -0.98 -0.88 -9.94
CA ARG A 27 -1.44 -1.32 -11.24
C ARG A 27 -2.82 -1.97 -11.19
N SER A 28 -3.11 -2.69 -10.12
CA SER A 28 -4.41 -3.34 -9.99
C SER A 28 -5.51 -2.37 -9.57
N GLY A 29 -5.14 -1.17 -9.17
CA GLY A 29 -6.11 -0.19 -8.71
C GLY A 29 -6.44 -0.29 -7.23
N GLU A 30 -5.81 -1.23 -6.52
CA GLU A 30 -6.07 -1.37 -5.09
C GLU A 30 -5.47 -0.24 -4.28
N LEU A 31 -4.36 0.32 -4.74
CA LEU A 31 -3.72 1.43 -4.07
C LEU A 31 -3.66 2.59 -5.04
N ALA A 32 -4.32 3.69 -4.71
CA ALA A 32 -4.35 4.85 -5.57
C ALA A 32 -2.98 5.54 -5.55
N ALA A 33 -2.57 6.05 -6.68
CA ALA A 33 -1.30 6.74 -6.81
C ALA A 33 -1.43 7.87 -7.80
N VAL A 34 -0.55 8.86 -7.71
CA VAL A 34 -0.48 9.93 -8.67
C VAL A 34 0.84 9.83 -9.40
N ARG A 35 0.88 10.33 -10.61
CA ARG A 35 2.10 10.31 -11.39
C ARG A 35 2.72 11.69 -11.38
N VAL A 36 3.96 11.77 -10.97
CA VAL A 36 4.70 13.02 -10.94
C VAL A 36 5.91 12.83 -11.84
N GLY A 37 5.88 13.44 -13.02
CA GLY A 37 6.92 13.20 -14.01
C GLY A 37 6.87 11.74 -14.44
N ARG A 38 7.94 11.01 -14.20
CA ARG A 38 8.01 9.60 -14.56
C ARG A 38 7.84 8.71 -13.35
N ASN A 39 7.62 9.31 -12.19
CA ASN A 39 7.57 8.54 -10.96
C ASN A 39 6.15 8.46 -10.44
N TYR A 40 5.88 7.41 -9.70
CA TYR A 40 4.60 7.28 -9.03
C TYR A 40 4.77 7.73 -7.59
N ARG A 41 3.76 8.37 -7.07
CA ARG A 41 3.74 8.80 -5.68
C ARG A 41 2.41 8.42 -5.09
N VAL A 42 2.41 8.09 -3.81
CA VAL A 42 1.19 7.72 -3.11
C VAL A 42 0.92 8.81 -2.07
N ARG A 43 -0.29 9.34 -2.07
CA ARG A 43 -0.65 10.32 -1.06
C ARG A 43 -0.84 9.60 0.27
N SER A 44 -0.43 10.22 1.35
CA SER A 44 -0.56 9.60 2.67
C SER A 44 -2.02 9.25 2.97
N SER A 45 -2.96 10.07 2.51
CA SER A 45 -4.38 9.79 2.72
C SER A 45 -4.83 8.55 1.96
N ASP A 46 -4.27 8.32 0.77
CA ASP A 46 -4.61 7.14 -0.02
C ASP A 46 -4.03 5.89 0.61
N LEU A 47 -2.84 6.01 1.19
CA LEU A 47 -2.24 4.88 1.90
C LEU A 47 -3.09 4.51 3.11
N GLU A 48 -3.54 5.50 3.86
CA GLU A 48 -4.41 5.25 5.01
C GLU A 48 -5.71 4.59 4.58
N ARG A 49 -6.27 5.05 3.47
CA ARG A 49 -7.49 4.46 2.95
C ARG A 49 -7.30 3.00 2.57
N TYR A 50 -6.17 2.71 1.91
CA TYR A 50 -5.86 1.34 1.54
C TYR A 50 -5.74 0.47 2.79
N LEU A 51 -5.01 0.95 3.80
CA LEU A 51 -4.83 0.18 5.02
C LEU A 51 -6.16 -0.04 5.75
N SER A 52 -7.03 0.95 5.74
CA SER A 52 -8.34 0.80 6.36
C SER A 52 -9.17 -0.27 5.67
N SER A 53 -9.02 -0.40 4.36
CA SER A 53 -9.77 -1.41 3.60
C SER A 53 -9.20 -2.80 3.81
N GLN A 54 -8.02 -2.92 4.41
CA GLN A 54 -7.37 -4.21 4.63
C GLN A 54 -7.48 -4.69 6.07
N VAL A 55 -8.30 -4.03 6.88
CA VAL A 55 -8.51 -4.46 8.26
C VAL A 55 -9.10 -5.85 8.26
N VAL A 56 -8.51 -6.72 9.05
CA VAL A 56 -8.87 -8.13 9.05
C VAL A 56 -9.99 -8.40 10.07
N ASP A 57 -10.98 -9.17 9.64
CA ASP A 57 -11.99 -9.68 10.55
C ASP A 57 -11.39 -10.90 11.24
N PRO A 58 -11.24 -10.89 12.56
CA PRO A 58 -10.61 -12.01 13.26
C PRO A 58 -11.25 -13.36 12.96
N ASP A 59 -12.55 -13.37 12.68
CA ASP A 59 -13.24 -14.62 12.44
C ASP A 59 -12.96 -15.20 11.07
N SER A 60 -12.37 -14.42 10.18
CA SER A 60 -12.10 -14.89 8.84
C SER A 60 -10.61 -14.92 8.52
N VAL A 61 -9.77 -15.01 9.54
CA VAL A 61 -8.34 -15.08 9.33
C VAL A 61 -8.00 -16.36 8.59
N ASP A 62 -7.24 -16.21 7.50
CA ASP A 62 -6.81 -17.34 6.70
C ASP A 62 -5.42 -17.74 7.15
N LEU A 63 -5.32 -18.78 7.93
CA LEU A 63 -4.04 -19.21 8.48
C LEU A 63 -3.10 -19.74 7.41
N SER A 64 -3.63 -20.12 6.27
CA SER A 64 -2.78 -20.59 5.18
C SER A 64 -2.02 -19.45 4.53
N ALA A 65 -2.43 -18.21 4.79
CA ALA A 65 -1.76 -17.04 4.25
C ALA A 65 -0.77 -16.46 5.23
N MET A 66 -0.42 -17.18 6.30
CA MET A 66 0.51 -16.69 7.26
C MET A 66 1.84 -16.42 6.63
N ASP A 67 2.38 -15.27 6.99
CA ASP A 67 3.63 -14.86 6.44
C ASP A 67 4.56 -14.59 7.58
N ASP A 68 5.73 -15.19 7.54
CA ASP A 68 6.61 -14.97 8.55
C ASP A 68 7.53 -13.93 8.31
N ALA A 69 7.36 -13.03 7.47
CA ALA A 69 8.28 -11.96 7.10
C ALA A 69 8.72 -11.09 8.22
#